data_f7e631ba59556e2ea2f00e57b965061b
#
_entry.id   f7e631ba59556e2ea2f00e57b965061b
#
_cell.length_a   1.000
_cell.length_b   1.000
_cell.length_c   1.000
_cell.angle_alpha   90.00
_cell.angle_beta   90.00
_cell.angle_gamma   90.00
#
_symmetry.space_group_name_H-M   'P 1'
#
loop_
_entity.id
_entity.type
_entity.pdbx_description
1 polymer ?
#
loop_
_entity_poly.entity_id
_entity_poly.type
_entity_poly.pdbx_seq_one_letter_code
_entity_poly.pdbx_strand_id
1 'polypeptide(L)'
;MLTKNGYNPETGEYNDSLTGNYLWSSANTREANPDVMTPYSWSGMRYTFANMMMLPGYLSIGNICGRAYNNASVGATAFKALGQGNSFNETSKELYGIDPEDSDKWNVPLLPIGFQDRLYVLRNAIRIMANVRKALKTVDMFLAKNPGWCETQLHRLADMEKGELIKWSNEVFLPYMVRCFWWMVSPAITQATFISKLRHDLLQVASSGDTVTLLSNVSSEDEILSSLGIVAGLDRLRRGQISREEYLQKYGHRGPHEVEMSIPRPSEDPNWINKQLDSLEFAPLDVDTLLQEQRIRYEAALKNLQKNAPKKYVSLLRRLQKAAKITRTREAGRSEGVRAYSVSRFFALRAGALCGLDADIFFLEFEEVVRLLEGPNDTIAQIPARKTAYNKFLALPQYPTIILGHFDPVVWAADPNRRTDIYDTTGRIQKRFTSQIKGLPGSAGQVEGRVRIVNSPEEGEGLQPGEILVAATTNVGWTPIFPRVAAVITDVGAPLSHAAIVARELGIPAVVGCFNATTVLKTGDRVHVDGGQGTVEIIERAT
;
A
#
# COMPACT_ATOMS: atom_id res chain seq x y z
N MET A 1 0.10 28.92 1.16
CA MET A 1 -0.04 28.81 2.62
C MET A 1 0.37 27.40 2.99
N LEU A 2 1.50 27.24 3.65
CA LEU A 2 1.93 25.96 4.22
C LEU A 2 0.91 25.59 5.32
N THR A 3 0.41 24.37 5.22
CA THR A 3 -0.44 23.77 6.25
C THR A 3 0.30 23.78 7.58
N LYS A 4 -0.37 24.05 8.69
CA LYS A 4 0.17 23.75 10.01
C LYS A 4 0.45 22.25 10.04
N ASN A 5 1.72 21.87 9.93
CA ASN A 5 2.16 20.50 10.14
C ASN A 5 2.53 20.34 11.61
N GLY A 6 2.42 19.11 12.11
CA GLY A 6 2.81 18.76 13.47
C GLY A 6 4.31 18.62 13.67
N TYR A 7 5.15 19.34 12.91
CA TYR A 7 6.60 19.27 13.05
C TYR A 7 7.10 20.10 14.23
N ASN A 8 7.93 19.48 15.06
CA ASN A 8 8.62 20.12 16.16
C ASN A 8 10.13 20.24 15.82
N PRO A 9 10.66 21.44 15.56
CA PRO A 9 12.06 21.62 15.18
C PRO A 9 13.05 21.32 16.31
N GLU A 10 12.63 21.38 17.58
CA GLU A 10 13.50 21.10 18.73
C GLU A 10 13.78 19.60 18.88
N THR A 11 12.75 18.78 18.68
CA THR A 11 12.82 17.32 18.81
C THR A 11 13.04 16.61 17.48
N GLY A 12 12.82 17.29 16.35
CA GLY A 12 12.85 16.70 15.01
C GLY A 12 11.66 15.79 14.70
N GLU A 13 10.62 15.80 15.53
CA GLU A 13 9.46 14.92 15.43
C GLU A 13 8.36 15.50 14.54
N TYR A 14 7.66 14.63 13.81
CA TYR A 14 6.43 14.94 13.08
C TYR A 14 5.27 14.25 13.77
N ASN A 15 4.23 14.99 14.14
CA ASN A 15 2.99 14.41 14.66
C ASN A 15 1.77 15.23 14.25
N ASP A 16 1.23 14.93 13.08
CA ASP A 16 0.06 15.64 12.54
C ASP A 16 -1.24 15.32 13.30
N SER A 17 -1.26 14.30 14.18
CA SER A 17 -2.41 14.06 15.06
C SER A 17 -2.64 15.19 16.08
N LEU A 18 -1.60 16.01 16.33
CA LEU A 18 -1.69 17.14 17.25
C LEU A 18 -2.32 18.39 16.63
N THR A 19 -2.53 18.39 15.30
CA THR A 19 -3.04 19.58 14.58
C THR A 19 -4.54 19.76 14.68
N GLY A 20 -5.27 18.75 15.14
CA GLY A 20 -6.72 18.79 15.32
C GLY A 20 -7.32 17.44 15.68
N ASN A 21 -8.61 17.44 16.01
CA ASN A 21 -9.33 16.22 16.30
C ASN A 21 -9.81 15.56 15.00
N TYR A 22 -8.97 14.71 14.43
CA TYR A 22 -9.24 14.02 13.17
C TYR A 22 -9.27 12.51 13.36
N LEU A 23 -9.97 11.84 12.43
CA LEU A 23 -9.84 10.41 12.23
C LEU A 23 -8.76 10.15 11.17
N TRP A 24 -7.74 9.43 11.59
CA TRP A 24 -6.63 9.00 10.76
C TRP A 24 -6.71 7.50 10.48
N SER A 25 -6.38 7.09 9.28
CA SER A 25 -6.32 5.68 8.89
C SER A 25 -5.07 5.35 8.12
N SER A 26 -4.39 4.29 8.52
CA SER A 26 -3.25 3.73 7.79
C SER A 26 -3.62 2.51 6.93
N ALA A 27 -4.90 2.15 6.81
CA ALA A 27 -5.35 0.92 6.15
C ALA A 27 -4.80 0.74 4.72
N ASN A 28 -4.73 1.81 3.93
CA ASN A 28 -4.15 1.76 2.58
C ASN A 28 -2.71 2.29 2.51
N THR A 29 -2.31 3.17 3.42
CA THR A 29 -0.96 3.73 3.42
C THR A 29 0.06 2.75 3.96
N ARG A 30 -0.28 1.94 4.98
CA ARG A 30 0.63 0.98 5.61
C ARG A 30 1.11 -0.10 4.65
N GLU A 31 0.25 -0.56 3.75
CA GLU A 31 0.63 -1.54 2.73
C GLU A 31 1.73 -1.00 1.78
N ALA A 32 1.61 0.29 1.41
CA ALA A 32 2.58 0.94 0.55
C ALA A 32 3.80 1.48 1.32
N ASN A 33 3.60 1.88 2.58
CA ASN A 33 4.57 2.54 3.46
C ASN A 33 4.53 1.91 4.85
N PRO A 34 5.07 0.68 5.03
CA PRO A 34 5.10 0.01 6.33
C PRO A 34 6.11 0.66 7.30
N ASP A 35 7.07 1.40 6.76
CA ASP A 35 8.22 1.91 7.46
C ASP A 35 7.95 3.22 8.22
N VAL A 36 8.83 3.51 9.17
CA VAL A 36 9.05 4.87 9.65
C VAL A 36 9.77 5.64 8.55
N MET A 37 9.22 6.77 8.13
CA MET A 37 9.72 7.55 7.02
C MET A 37 10.76 8.57 7.49
N THR A 38 11.85 8.67 6.74
CA THR A 38 12.80 9.79 6.89
C THR A 38 12.15 11.10 6.42
N PRO A 39 12.63 12.27 6.86
CA PRO A 39 12.17 13.58 6.39
C PRO A 39 12.20 13.71 4.86
N TYR A 40 13.22 13.16 4.20
CA TYR A 40 13.32 13.16 2.74
C TYR A 40 12.17 12.41 2.09
N SER A 41 11.93 11.18 2.50
CA SER A 41 10.85 10.33 1.97
C SER A 41 9.49 10.95 2.24
N TRP A 42 9.27 11.48 3.45
CA TRP A 42 8.04 12.16 3.81
C TRP A 42 7.79 13.42 2.98
N SER A 43 8.79 14.27 2.80
CA SER A 43 8.62 15.52 2.03
C SER A 43 8.27 15.25 0.56
N GLY A 44 8.85 14.22 -0.06
CA GLY A 44 8.50 13.77 -1.40
C GLY A 44 7.05 13.28 -1.50
N MET A 45 6.59 12.51 -0.51
CA MET A 45 5.20 12.06 -0.42
C MET A 45 4.25 13.26 -0.23
N ARG A 46 4.51 14.12 0.72
CA ARG A 46 3.73 15.34 0.99
C ARG A 46 3.60 16.21 -0.26
N TYR A 47 4.70 16.41 -1.01
CA TYR A 47 4.71 17.18 -2.24
C TYR A 47 3.77 16.59 -3.31
N THR A 48 3.80 15.27 -3.51
CA THR A 48 2.96 14.63 -4.52
C THR A 48 1.49 14.61 -4.10
N PHE A 49 1.17 14.31 -2.83
CA PHE A 49 -0.19 14.30 -2.31
C PHE A 49 -0.84 15.70 -2.21
N ALA A 50 -0.06 16.77 -2.16
CA ALA A 50 -0.59 18.14 -2.24
C ALA A 50 -1.41 18.38 -3.53
N ASN A 51 -1.15 17.60 -4.59
CA ASN A 51 -1.94 17.65 -5.83
C ASN A 51 -3.37 17.10 -5.67
N MET A 52 -3.65 16.34 -4.62
CA MET A 52 -4.98 15.82 -4.28
C MET A 52 -5.67 16.60 -3.15
N MET A 53 -5.15 17.76 -2.76
CA MET A 53 -5.75 18.57 -1.71
C MET A 53 -7.19 18.95 -2.06
N MET A 54 -8.14 18.49 -1.24
CA MET A 54 -9.57 18.73 -1.42
C MET A 54 -10.07 19.94 -0.60
N LEU A 55 -9.45 20.20 0.54
CA LEU A 55 -9.78 21.31 1.44
C LEU A 55 -8.59 22.26 1.58
N PRO A 56 -8.79 23.59 1.56
CA PRO A 56 -7.71 24.55 1.71
C PRO A 56 -7.07 24.43 3.10
N GLY A 57 -5.75 24.31 3.12
CA GLY A 57 -5.00 24.19 4.38
C GLY A 57 -4.99 22.82 5.05
N TYR A 58 -5.66 21.78 4.47
CA TYR A 58 -5.69 20.43 5.00
C TYR A 58 -5.16 19.42 3.99
N LEU A 59 -4.14 18.66 4.38
CA LEU A 59 -3.66 17.54 3.58
C LEU A 59 -4.53 16.30 3.81
N SER A 60 -4.74 15.54 2.74
CA SER A 60 -5.42 14.23 2.79
C SER A 60 -4.56 13.14 3.43
N ILE A 61 -3.26 13.40 3.61
CA ILE A 61 -2.28 12.50 4.26
C ILE A 61 -1.50 13.26 5.32
N GLY A 62 -1.19 12.62 6.46
CA GLY A 62 -0.40 13.18 7.55
C GLY A 62 0.70 12.23 8.00
N ASN A 63 1.71 12.79 8.66
CA ASN A 63 2.78 12.08 9.32
C ASN A 63 2.49 11.99 10.82
N ILE A 64 2.25 10.79 11.31
CA ILE A 64 2.10 10.54 12.75
C ILE A 64 3.33 9.78 13.23
N CYS A 65 4.25 10.51 13.84
CA CYS A 65 5.48 9.97 14.42
C CYS A 65 6.23 9.04 13.44
N GLY A 66 6.50 9.56 12.25
CA GLY A 66 7.22 8.87 11.18
C GLY A 66 6.35 7.98 10.28
N ARG A 67 5.08 7.76 10.58
CA ARG A 67 4.22 6.87 9.78
C ARG A 67 3.12 7.64 9.05
N ALA A 68 2.87 7.26 7.79
CA ALA A 68 1.89 7.90 6.93
C ALA A 68 0.46 7.43 7.23
N TYR A 69 -0.46 8.39 7.40
CA TYR A 69 -1.88 8.15 7.65
C TYR A 69 -2.75 9.00 6.72
N ASN A 70 -3.80 8.42 6.16
CA ASN A 70 -4.84 9.17 5.46
C ASN A 70 -5.73 9.91 6.47
N ASN A 71 -6.07 11.15 6.17
CA ASN A 71 -7.00 11.94 6.96
C ASN A 71 -8.45 11.68 6.49
N ALA A 72 -9.13 10.75 7.16
CA ALA A 72 -10.51 10.39 6.83
C ALA A 72 -11.50 11.53 7.08
N SER A 73 -11.23 12.42 8.07
CA SER A 73 -12.05 13.60 8.35
C SER A 73 -12.06 14.59 7.19
N VAL A 74 -10.92 14.80 6.53
CA VAL A 74 -10.82 15.62 5.30
C VAL A 74 -11.61 14.98 4.17
N GLY A 75 -11.48 13.67 3.98
CA GLY A 75 -12.24 12.91 2.98
C GLY A 75 -13.74 13.03 3.19
N ALA A 76 -14.23 12.70 4.39
CA ALA A 76 -15.65 12.77 4.73
C ALA A 76 -16.23 14.18 4.54
N THR A 77 -15.48 15.21 4.96
CA THR A 77 -15.89 16.61 4.79
C THR A 77 -16.00 16.99 3.32
N ALA A 78 -15.04 16.59 2.49
CA ALA A 78 -15.04 16.87 1.05
C ALA A 78 -16.22 16.15 0.34
N PHE A 79 -16.46 14.88 0.61
CA PHE A 79 -17.61 14.14 0.06
C PHE A 79 -18.95 14.79 0.46
N LYS A 80 -19.09 15.16 1.74
CA LYS A 80 -20.28 15.86 2.22
C LYS A 80 -20.46 17.23 1.54
N ALA A 81 -19.37 17.97 1.32
CA ALA A 81 -19.42 19.27 0.62
C ALA A 81 -19.90 19.14 -0.84
N LEU A 82 -19.62 17.99 -1.48
CA LEU A 82 -20.08 17.65 -2.84
C LEU A 82 -21.50 17.05 -2.87
N GLY A 83 -22.21 16.94 -1.75
CA GLY A 83 -23.50 16.28 -1.66
C GLY A 83 -23.43 14.74 -1.81
N GLN A 84 -22.25 14.15 -1.64
CA GLN A 84 -21.98 12.72 -1.83
C GLN A 84 -21.66 11.99 -0.50
N GLY A 85 -22.29 12.39 0.61
CA GLY A 85 -22.05 11.76 1.91
C GLY A 85 -22.28 10.25 1.93
N ASN A 86 -23.31 9.75 1.26
CA ASN A 86 -23.58 8.32 1.14
C ASN A 86 -22.46 7.59 0.38
N SER A 87 -21.92 8.20 -0.67
CA SER A 87 -20.79 7.63 -1.43
C SER A 87 -19.51 7.54 -0.60
N PHE A 88 -19.32 8.41 0.41
CA PHE A 88 -18.23 8.26 1.38
C PHE A 88 -18.39 6.96 2.18
N ASN A 89 -19.59 6.67 2.69
CA ASN A 89 -19.84 5.43 3.44
C ASN A 89 -19.56 4.18 2.59
N GLU A 90 -19.95 4.18 1.30
CA GLU A 90 -19.70 3.07 0.38
C GLU A 90 -18.20 2.88 0.07
N THR A 91 -17.42 3.96 0.01
CA THR A 91 -15.98 3.93 -0.31
C THR A 91 -15.08 3.93 0.92
N SER A 92 -15.59 4.26 2.09
CA SER A 92 -14.82 4.39 3.34
C SER A 92 -14.14 3.08 3.75
N LYS A 93 -14.80 1.94 3.52
CA LYS A 93 -14.25 0.61 3.76
C LYS A 93 -13.01 0.33 2.91
N GLU A 94 -13.06 0.70 1.63
CA GLU A 94 -11.96 0.47 0.69
C GLU A 94 -10.84 1.49 0.81
N LEU A 95 -11.18 2.76 1.16
CA LEU A 95 -10.20 3.84 1.25
C LEU A 95 -9.58 3.98 2.64
N TYR A 96 -10.34 3.71 3.69
CA TYR A 96 -9.91 3.96 5.07
C TYR A 96 -10.01 2.72 5.97
N GLY A 97 -10.49 1.59 5.46
CA GLY A 97 -10.73 0.39 6.26
C GLY A 97 -11.86 0.56 7.30
N ILE A 98 -12.75 1.54 7.13
CA ILE A 98 -13.87 1.81 8.03
C ILE A 98 -15.10 1.07 7.49
N ASP A 99 -15.65 0.12 8.28
CA ASP A 99 -16.86 -0.58 7.87
C ASP A 99 -18.07 0.36 7.94
N PRO A 100 -18.87 0.48 6.86
CA PRO A 100 -20.11 1.26 6.86
C PRO A 100 -21.12 0.83 7.93
N GLU A 101 -21.18 -0.48 8.24
CA GLU A 101 -22.05 -1.02 9.31
C GLU A 101 -21.60 -0.57 10.71
N ASP A 102 -20.34 -0.21 10.85
CA ASP A 102 -19.76 0.37 12.06
C ASP A 102 -19.61 1.89 11.98
N SER A 103 -19.94 2.52 10.85
CA SER A 103 -19.72 3.96 10.62
C SER A 103 -20.41 4.86 11.65
N ASP A 104 -21.57 4.46 12.15
CA ASP A 104 -22.29 5.17 13.22
C ASP A 104 -21.50 5.16 14.55
N LYS A 105 -20.65 4.15 14.76
CA LYS A 105 -19.79 4.05 15.95
C LYS A 105 -18.56 4.94 15.83
N TRP A 106 -18.08 5.19 14.60
CA TRP A 106 -16.86 5.95 14.37
C TRP A 106 -17.06 7.46 14.46
N ASN A 107 -18.26 7.95 14.20
CA ASN A 107 -18.63 9.38 14.22
C ASN A 107 -17.49 10.26 13.68
N VAL A 108 -17.11 10.03 12.39
CA VAL A 108 -15.97 10.69 11.76
C VAL A 108 -16.06 12.21 11.93
N PRO A 109 -15.12 12.86 12.65
CA PRO A 109 -15.19 14.30 12.86
C PRO A 109 -15.18 15.04 11.53
N LEU A 110 -16.15 15.91 11.34
CA LEU A 110 -16.23 16.76 10.15
C LEU A 110 -15.57 18.11 10.43
N LEU A 111 -14.89 18.64 9.43
CA LEU A 111 -14.27 19.95 9.51
C LEU A 111 -15.32 21.05 9.29
N PRO A 112 -15.26 22.17 10.03
CA PRO A 112 -16.10 23.33 9.77
C PRO A 112 -15.67 23.96 8.42
N ILE A 113 -16.57 23.99 7.45
CA ILE A 113 -16.34 24.58 6.13
C ILE A 113 -17.38 25.63 5.78
N GLY A 114 -16.92 26.78 5.28
CA GLY A 114 -17.74 27.85 4.77
C GLY A 114 -18.12 27.67 3.29
N PHE A 115 -18.82 28.67 2.77
CA PHE A 115 -19.23 28.68 1.35
C PHE A 115 -18.03 28.69 0.39
N GLN A 116 -16.99 29.46 0.71
CA GLN A 116 -15.77 29.54 -0.12
C GLN A 116 -15.04 28.19 -0.17
N ASP A 117 -14.99 27.47 0.95
CA ASP A 117 -14.37 26.14 1.00
C ASP A 117 -15.14 25.13 0.12
N ARG A 118 -16.47 25.20 0.09
CA ARG A 118 -17.30 24.37 -0.80
C ARG A 118 -17.01 24.63 -2.27
N LEU A 119 -16.86 25.89 -2.66
CA LEU A 119 -16.46 26.27 -4.03
C LEU A 119 -15.05 25.75 -4.35
N TYR A 120 -14.14 25.84 -3.39
CA TYR A 120 -12.79 25.30 -3.52
C TYR A 120 -12.83 23.77 -3.73
N VAL A 121 -13.61 23.04 -2.91
CA VAL A 121 -13.78 21.58 -3.05
C VAL A 121 -14.30 21.23 -4.43
N LEU A 122 -15.34 21.90 -4.91
CA LEU A 122 -15.93 21.65 -6.24
C LEU A 122 -14.91 21.87 -7.37
N ARG A 123 -14.19 23.01 -7.33
CA ARG A 123 -13.16 23.32 -8.31
C ARG A 123 -12.04 22.29 -8.33
N ASN A 124 -11.58 21.85 -7.15
CA ASN A 124 -10.52 20.87 -7.06
C ASN A 124 -11.00 19.46 -7.44
N ALA A 125 -12.22 19.07 -7.13
CA ALA A 125 -12.80 17.82 -7.62
C ALA A 125 -12.78 17.77 -9.16
N ILE A 126 -13.18 18.86 -9.83
CA ILE A 126 -13.12 18.98 -11.30
C ILE A 126 -11.68 18.85 -11.79
N ARG A 127 -10.72 19.55 -11.15
CA ARG A 127 -9.29 19.48 -11.49
C ARG A 127 -8.73 18.07 -11.33
N ILE A 128 -9.04 17.40 -10.23
CA ILE A 128 -8.61 16.02 -9.95
C ILE A 128 -9.16 15.09 -11.03
N MET A 129 -10.46 15.18 -11.36
CA MET A 129 -11.06 14.35 -12.39
C MET A 129 -10.47 14.61 -13.78
N ALA A 130 -10.11 15.85 -14.10
CA ALA A 130 -9.42 16.19 -15.35
C ALA A 130 -8.02 15.54 -15.41
N ASN A 131 -7.26 15.60 -14.30
CA ASN A 131 -5.95 14.96 -14.21
C ASN A 131 -6.06 13.42 -14.31
N VAL A 132 -7.05 12.81 -13.64
CA VAL A 132 -7.32 11.37 -13.75
C VAL A 132 -7.58 10.98 -15.20
N ARG A 133 -8.46 11.71 -15.91
CA ARG A 133 -8.76 11.43 -17.33
C ARG A 133 -7.53 11.59 -18.22
N LYS A 134 -6.71 12.62 -17.99
CA LYS A 134 -5.46 12.85 -18.73
C LYS A 134 -4.46 11.73 -18.50
N ALA A 135 -4.26 11.34 -17.24
CA ALA A 135 -3.35 10.26 -16.87
C ALA A 135 -3.77 8.92 -17.49
N LEU A 136 -5.05 8.55 -17.41
CA LEU A 136 -5.56 7.32 -18.01
C LEU A 136 -5.39 7.24 -19.53
N LYS A 137 -5.40 8.38 -20.23
CA LYS A 137 -5.14 8.42 -21.68
C LYS A 137 -3.67 8.20 -22.05
N THR A 138 -2.76 8.43 -21.11
CA THR A 138 -1.31 8.43 -21.35
C THR A 138 -0.56 7.38 -20.52
N VAL A 139 -1.27 6.57 -19.73
CA VAL A 139 -0.64 5.58 -18.84
C VAL A 139 0.12 4.51 -19.63
N ASP A 140 -0.40 4.03 -20.75
CA ASP A 140 0.28 3.01 -21.57
C ASP A 140 1.62 3.55 -22.12
N MET A 141 1.65 4.84 -22.51
CA MET A 141 2.88 5.52 -22.92
C MET A 141 3.87 5.63 -21.73
N PHE A 142 3.38 5.94 -20.54
CA PHE A 142 4.20 5.98 -19.33
C PHE A 142 4.82 4.62 -19.06
N LEU A 143 4.03 3.56 -19.04
CA LEU A 143 4.51 2.20 -18.78
C LEU A 143 5.59 1.77 -19.77
N ALA A 144 5.45 2.13 -21.05
CA ALA A 144 6.43 1.80 -22.09
C ALA A 144 7.74 2.61 -22.00
N LYS A 145 7.68 3.87 -21.56
CA LYS A 145 8.84 4.79 -21.61
C LYS A 145 9.57 4.99 -20.29
N ASN A 146 8.88 4.75 -19.16
CA ASN A 146 9.46 5.04 -17.84
C ASN A 146 10.73 4.25 -17.52
N PRO A 147 10.86 2.94 -17.85
CA PRO A 147 12.10 2.21 -17.56
C PRO A 147 13.34 2.88 -18.17
N GLY A 148 13.30 3.17 -19.47
CA GLY A 148 14.40 3.82 -20.17
C GLY A 148 14.64 5.27 -19.73
N TRP A 149 13.57 6.00 -19.34
CA TRP A 149 13.70 7.33 -18.75
C TRP A 149 14.45 7.25 -17.42
N CYS A 150 14.06 6.36 -16.51
CA CYS A 150 14.72 6.19 -15.22
C CYS A 150 16.19 5.82 -15.38
N GLU A 151 16.50 4.84 -16.23
CA GLU A 151 17.87 4.44 -16.52
C GLU A 151 18.72 5.62 -17.03
N THR A 152 18.19 6.37 -18.00
CA THR A 152 18.86 7.60 -18.50
C THR A 152 19.11 8.63 -17.38
N GLN A 153 18.14 8.81 -16.46
CA GLN A 153 18.34 9.76 -15.36
C GLN A 153 19.37 9.27 -14.35
N LEU A 154 19.41 7.98 -14.02
CA LEU A 154 20.40 7.41 -13.11
C LEU A 154 21.84 7.64 -13.64
N HIS A 155 22.07 7.38 -14.92
CA HIS A 155 23.38 7.64 -15.55
C HIS A 155 23.74 9.14 -15.48
N ARG A 156 22.80 10.02 -15.81
CA ARG A 156 23.05 11.47 -15.77
C ARG A 156 23.37 11.99 -14.37
N LEU A 157 22.64 11.51 -13.36
CA LEU A 157 22.82 11.96 -11.97
C LEU A 157 24.21 11.63 -11.42
N ALA A 158 24.85 10.56 -11.89
CA ALA A 158 26.16 10.13 -11.41
C ALA A 158 27.23 11.23 -11.58
N ASP A 159 27.15 12.00 -12.68
CA ASP A 159 28.18 13.00 -13.05
C ASP A 159 27.74 14.45 -12.81
N MET A 160 26.46 14.69 -12.41
CA MET A 160 25.97 16.07 -12.21
C MET A 160 26.65 16.78 -11.04
N GLU A 161 27.03 18.04 -11.26
CA GLU A 161 27.48 18.95 -10.23
C GLU A 161 26.30 19.71 -9.57
N LYS A 162 26.57 20.43 -8.45
CA LYS A 162 25.54 21.09 -7.63
C LYS A 162 24.54 21.92 -8.44
N GLY A 163 25.04 22.82 -9.30
CA GLY A 163 24.17 23.70 -10.12
C GLY A 163 23.29 22.91 -11.11
N GLU A 164 23.83 21.84 -11.69
CA GLU A 164 23.08 20.97 -12.59
C GLU A 164 22.01 20.17 -11.85
N LEU A 165 22.30 19.66 -10.64
CA LEU A 165 21.34 18.98 -9.78
C LEU A 165 20.16 19.87 -9.41
N ILE A 166 20.42 21.14 -9.04
CA ILE A 166 19.37 22.12 -8.72
C ILE A 166 18.46 22.33 -9.93
N LYS A 167 19.06 22.63 -11.09
CA LYS A 167 18.30 22.84 -12.32
C LYS A 167 17.49 21.61 -12.71
N TRP A 168 18.12 20.44 -12.69
CA TRP A 168 17.48 19.17 -13.02
C TRP A 168 16.32 18.85 -12.07
N SER A 169 16.50 19.07 -10.75
CA SER A 169 15.45 18.81 -9.76
C SER A 169 14.19 19.64 -10.02
N ASN A 170 14.37 20.94 -10.33
CA ASN A 170 13.25 21.86 -10.52
C ASN A 170 12.59 21.72 -11.89
N GLU A 171 13.37 21.59 -12.97
CA GLU A 171 12.86 21.63 -14.34
C GLU A 171 12.46 20.25 -14.88
N VAL A 172 13.07 19.17 -14.39
CA VAL A 172 12.89 17.82 -14.90
C VAL A 172 12.19 16.93 -13.87
N PHE A 173 12.77 16.79 -12.67
CA PHE A 173 12.36 15.78 -11.71
C PHE A 173 11.03 16.09 -11.03
N LEU A 174 10.87 17.24 -10.40
CA LEU A 174 9.62 17.60 -9.71
C LEU A 174 8.39 17.57 -10.64
N PRO A 175 8.43 18.16 -11.86
CA PRO A 175 7.33 18.03 -12.80
C PRO A 175 7.05 16.58 -13.23
N TYR A 176 8.10 15.75 -13.30
CA TYR A 176 7.94 14.34 -13.63
C TYR A 176 7.28 13.57 -12.50
N MET A 177 7.68 13.79 -11.24
CA MET A 177 7.09 13.13 -10.06
C MET A 177 5.60 13.43 -9.91
N VAL A 178 5.17 14.66 -10.19
CA VAL A 178 3.73 15.00 -10.22
C VAL A 178 2.98 14.19 -11.29
N ARG A 179 3.58 14.00 -12.48
CA ARG A 179 2.98 13.16 -13.53
C ARG A 179 2.96 11.69 -13.12
N CYS A 180 4.07 11.16 -12.57
CA CYS A 180 4.14 9.80 -12.04
C CYS A 180 3.05 9.54 -11.00
N PHE A 181 2.85 10.46 -10.07
CA PHE A 181 1.80 10.38 -9.08
C PHE A 181 0.41 10.19 -9.72
N TRP A 182 0.07 10.99 -10.74
CA TRP A 182 -1.21 10.84 -11.43
C TRP A 182 -1.32 9.52 -12.21
N TRP A 183 -0.24 9.02 -12.81
CA TRP A 183 -0.24 7.72 -13.49
C TRP A 183 -0.40 6.55 -12.52
N MET A 184 0.10 6.65 -11.28
CA MET A 184 -0.09 5.66 -10.22
C MET A 184 -1.51 5.70 -9.64
N VAL A 185 -1.98 6.89 -9.28
CA VAL A 185 -3.22 7.07 -8.51
C VAL A 185 -4.47 6.94 -9.38
N SER A 186 -4.43 7.37 -10.64
CA SER A 186 -5.62 7.37 -11.51
C SER A 186 -6.17 5.97 -11.82
N PRO A 187 -5.34 4.96 -12.13
CA PRO A 187 -5.83 3.59 -12.24
C PRO A 187 -6.39 3.05 -10.92
N ALA A 188 -5.80 3.40 -9.77
CA ALA A 188 -6.27 2.97 -8.45
C ALA A 188 -7.67 3.53 -8.13
N ILE A 189 -7.90 4.83 -8.36
CA ILE A 189 -9.22 5.47 -8.21
C ILE A 189 -10.24 4.81 -9.12
N THR A 190 -9.85 4.54 -10.38
CA THR A 190 -10.75 3.91 -11.36
C THR A 190 -11.07 2.47 -10.97
N GLN A 191 -10.08 1.74 -10.46
CA GLN A 191 -10.25 0.37 -9.98
C GLN A 191 -11.24 0.32 -8.82
N ALA A 192 -11.03 1.13 -7.77
CA ALA A 192 -11.88 1.13 -6.59
C ALA A 192 -13.35 1.33 -6.96
N THR A 193 -13.67 2.34 -7.76
CA THR A 193 -15.05 2.64 -8.16
C THR A 193 -15.64 1.59 -9.11
N PHE A 194 -14.86 1.08 -10.06
CA PHE A 194 -15.35 0.13 -11.07
C PHE A 194 -15.55 -1.26 -10.50
N ILE A 195 -14.60 -1.75 -9.71
CA ILE A 195 -14.65 -3.10 -9.13
C ILE A 195 -15.69 -3.20 -8.03
N SER A 196 -15.86 -2.17 -7.18
CA SER A 196 -16.91 -2.15 -6.16
C SER A 196 -18.28 -2.34 -6.78
N LYS A 197 -18.60 -1.56 -7.84
CA LYS A 197 -19.87 -1.72 -8.57
C LYS A 197 -20.00 -3.07 -9.26
N LEU A 198 -18.95 -3.58 -9.89
CA LEU A 198 -18.96 -4.89 -10.53
C LEU A 198 -19.18 -6.01 -9.51
N ARG A 199 -18.51 -5.94 -8.38
CA ARG A 199 -18.65 -6.89 -7.26
C ARG A 199 -20.09 -6.91 -6.74
N HIS A 200 -20.69 -5.75 -6.51
CA HIS A 200 -22.09 -5.65 -6.11
C HIS A 200 -23.01 -6.36 -7.11
N ASP A 201 -22.85 -6.11 -8.40
CA ASP A 201 -23.67 -6.72 -9.45
C ASP A 201 -23.45 -8.25 -9.56
N LEU A 202 -22.23 -8.73 -9.35
CA LEU A 202 -21.90 -10.15 -9.34
C LEU A 202 -22.54 -10.89 -8.15
N LEU A 203 -22.51 -10.30 -6.96
CA LEU A 203 -23.12 -10.89 -5.75
C LEU A 203 -24.65 -11.09 -5.88
N GLN A 204 -25.31 -10.42 -6.83
CA GLN A 204 -26.74 -10.66 -7.12
C GLN A 204 -26.98 -11.94 -7.94
N VAL A 205 -25.94 -12.52 -8.56
CA VAL A 205 -26.09 -13.62 -9.53
C VAL A 205 -25.07 -14.75 -9.34
N ALA A 206 -24.10 -14.58 -8.47
CA ALA A 206 -23.04 -15.54 -8.17
C ALA A 206 -22.82 -15.64 -6.65
N SER A 207 -22.24 -16.75 -6.21
CA SER A 207 -21.82 -16.91 -4.81
C SER A 207 -20.70 -15.93 -4.45
N SER A 208 -20.47 -15.71 -3.15
CA SER A 208 -19.33 -14.89 -2.68
C SER A 208 -18.01 -15.46 -3.19
N GLY A 209 -17.79 -16.77 -3.11
CA GLY A 209 -16.59 -17.45 -3.59
C GLY A 209 -16.40 -17.30 -5.11
N ASP A 210 -17.45 -17.57 -5.91
CA ASP A 210 -17.37 -17.35 -7.36
C ASP A 210 -17.10 -15.88 -7.70
N THR A 211 -17.73 -14.93 -6.98
CA THR A 211 -17.50 -13.49 -7.18
C THR A 211 -16.05 -13.11 -6.96
N VAL A 212 -15.44 -13.60 -5.87
CA VAL A 212 -14.03 -13.34 -5.57
C VAL A 212 -13.12 -13.95 -6.65
N THR A 213 -13.39 -15.18 -7.07
CA THR A 213 -12.65 -15.87 -8.14
C THR A 213 -12.76 -15.15 -9.48
N LEU A 214 -13.96 -14.70 -9.85
CA LEU A 214 -14.20 -13.97 -11.12
C LEU A 214 -13.50 -12.59 -11.17
N LEU A 215 -13.19 -12.00 -10.02
CA LEU A 215 -12.46 -10.74 -9.95
C LEU A 215 -10.93 -10.91 -10.00
N SER A 216 -10.42 -12.14 -10.16
CA SER A 216 -8.99 -12.40 -10.42
C SER A 216 -8.58 -11.97 -11.84
N ASN A 217 -7.27 -11.82 -12.06
CA ASN A 217 -6.72 -11.44 -13.36
C ASN A 217 -6.43 -12.64 -14.30
N VAL A 218 -6.79 -13.85 -13.91
CA VAL A 218 -6.43 -15.12 -14.60
C VAL A 218 -7.05 -15.25 -16.00
N SER A 219 -7.97 -14.35 -16.37
CA SER A 219 -8.61 -14.32 -17.71
C SER A 219 -7.65 -13.99 -18.87
N SER A 220 -6.41 -13.59 -18.58
CA SER A 220 -5.41 -13.23 -19.58
C SER A 220 -4.27 -14.24 -19.57
N GLU A 221 -4.06 -14.95 -20.68
CA GLU A 221 -3.07 -16.03 -20.76
C GLU A 221 -1.63 -15.55 -20.70
N ASP A 222 -1.35 -14.32 -21.15
CA ASP A 222 0.00 -13.83 -21.40
C ASP A 222 0.53 -12.77 -20.43
N GLU A 223 -0.30 -12.27 -19.48
CA GLU A 223 0.07 -11.12 -18.66
C GLU A 223 -0.07 -11.40 -17.17
N ILE A 224 1.04 -11.77 -16.53
CA ILE A 224 1.15 -11.89 -15.07
C ILE A 224 1.18 -10.48 -14.45
N LEU A 225 0.49 -10.29 -13.31
CA LEU A 225 0.54 -9.04 -12.55
C LEU A 225 1.98 -8.69 -12.13
N SER A 226 2.32 -7.41 -12.14
CA SER A 226 3.66 -6.93 -11.79
C SER A 226 4.09 -7.34 -10.36
N SER A 227 3.15 -7.49 -9.43
CA SER A 227 3.40 -7.99 -8.09
C SER A 227 3.78 -9.47 -8.05
N LEU A 228 3.15 -10.31 -8.89
CA LEU A 228 3.51 -11.73 -9.05
C LEU A 228 4.77 -11.93 -9.89
N GLY A 229 5.08 -10.96 -10.74
CA GLY A 229 6.26 -11.02 -11.61
C GLY A 229 7.56 -11.21 -10.85
N ILE A 230 7.65 -10.72 -9.61
CA ILE A 230 8.82 -10.90 -8.73
C ILE A 230 9.05 -12.39 -8.47
N VAL A 231 8.02 -13.09 -8.00
CA VAL A 231 8.10 -14.53 -7.66
C VAL A 231 8.25 -15.38 -8.91
N ALA A 232 7.45 -15.13 -9.94
CA ALA A 232 7.58 -15.83 -11.22
C ALA A 232 8.95 -15.59 -11.86
N GLY A 233 9.51 -14.38 -11.70
CA GLY A 233 10.86 -14.05 -12.14
C GLY A 233 11.94 -14.80 -11.36
N LEU A 234 11.82 -14.94 -10.04
CA LEU A 234 12.74 -15.74 -9.21
C LEU A 234 12.71 -17.21 -9.61
N ASP A 235 11.53 -17.78 -9.87
CA ASP A 235 11.42 -19.17 -10.33
C ASP A 235 12.05 -19.36 -11.70
N ARG A 236 11.83 -18.43 -12.66
CA ARG A 236 12.50 -18.45 -13.97
C ARG A 236 14.01 -18.31 -13.86
N LEU A 237 14.50 -17.46 -12.95
CA LEU A 237 15.93 -17.32 -12.67
C LEU A 237 16.50 -18.62 -12.09
N ARG A 238 15.82 -19.26 -11.13
CA ARG A 238 16.21 -20.55 -10.57
C ARG A 238 16.28 -21.66 -11.62
N ARG A 239 15.36 -21.63 -12.58
CA ARG A 239 15.33 -22.58 -13.73
C ARG A 239 16.32 -22.21 -14.84
N GLY A 240 17.10 -21.12 -14.71
CA GLY A 240 18.05 -20.66 -15.74
C GLY A 240 17.40 -20.08 -17.01
N GLN A 241 16.13 -19.68 -16.93
CA GLN A 241 15.37 -19.15 -18.07
C GLN A 241 15.60 -17.65 -18.31
N ILE A 242 16.07 -16.93 -17.29
CA ILE A 242 16.49 -15.52 -17.37
C ILE A 242 17.78 -15.33 -16.60
N SER A 243 18.57 -14.31 -16.95
CA SER A 243 19.78 -13.95 -16.24
C SER A 243 19.48 -13.14 -14.96
N ARG A 244 20.49 -12.99 -14.09
CA ARG A 244 20.41 -12.12 -12.91
C ARG A 244 20.22 -10.66 -13.31
N GLU A 245 20.90 -10.21 -14.34
CA GLU A 245 20.82 -8.86 -14.88
C GLU A 245 19.41 -8.57 -15.40
N GLU A 246 18.83 -9.49 -16.19
CA GLU A 246 17.46 -9.36 -16.68
C GLU A 246 16.45 -9.31 -15.53
N TYR A 247 16.63 -10.14 -14.50
CA TYR A 247 15.79 -10.10 -13.30
C TYR A 247 15.87 -8.75 -12.59
N LEU A 248 17.09 -8.26 -12.30
CA LEU A 248 17.30 -6.99 -11.60
C LEU A 248 16.82 -5.79 -12.41
N GLN A 249 17.03 -5.77 -13.72
CA GLN A 249 16.53 -4.72 -14.60
C GLN A 249 14.99 -4.62 -14.52
N LYS A 250 14.31 -5.78 -14.47
CA LYS A 250 12.86 -5.84 -14.47
C LYS A 250 12.24 -5.62 -13.10
N TYR A 251 12.82 -6.18 -12.03
CA TYR A 251 12.23 -6.25 -10.70
C TYR A 251 13.09 -5.65 -9.58
N GLY A 252 14.35 -5.31 -9.82
CA GLY A 252 15.30 -4.87 -8.81
C GLY A 252 14.96 -3.54 -8.11
N HIS A 253 13.98 -2.79 -8.62
CA HIS A 253 13.42 -1.61 -7.96
C HIS A 253 12.32 -1.96 -6.94
N ARG A 254 11.81 -3.21 -6.93
CA ARG A 254 10.71 -3.69 -6.09
C ARG A 254 11.24 -4.40 -4.85
N GLY A 255 10.67 -4.09 -3.69
CA GLY A 255 11.08 -4.72 -2.43
C GLY A 255 10.15 -4.33 -1.27
N PRO A 256 10.44 -4.76 -0.02
CA PRO A 256 9.58 -4.49 1.11
C PRO A 256 9.48 -2.99 1.49
N HIS A 257 10.47 -2.17 1.10
CA HIS A 257 10.64 -0.78 1.54
C HIS A 257 10.55 0.21 0.38
N GLU A 258 9.51 0.07 -0.46
CA GLU A 258 9.41 0.77 -1.76
C GLU A 258 9.43 2.29 -1.68
N VAL A 259 8.92 2.87 -0.61
CA VAL A 259 8.73 4.33 -0.48
C VAL A 259 9.76 4.97 0.45
N GLU A 260 10.39 4.21 1.35
CA GLU A 260 11.47 4.72 2.18
C GLU A 260 12.78 4.80 1.37
N MET A 261 13.21 6.02 1.08
CA MET A 261 14.31 6.25 0.14
C MET A 261 15.69 6.12 0.77
N SER A 262 15.82 6.08 2.10
CA SER A 262 17.09 5.81 2.77
C SER A 262 17.51 4.34 2.68
N ILE A 263 16.56 3.43 2.44
CA ILE A 263 16.80 1.98 2.37
C ILE A 263 17.24 1.58 0.95
N PRO A 264 18.34 0.82 0.79
CA PRO A 264 18.80 0.33 -0.52
C PRO A 264 17.75 -0.51 -1.23
N ARG A 265 17.73 -0.45 -2.55
CA ARG A 265 16.88 -1.27 -3.39
C ARG A 265 17.48 -2.68 -3.57
N PRO A 266 16.68 -3.71 -3.90
CA PRO A 266 17.20 -5.03 -4.23
C PRO A 266 18.31 -5.02 -5.30
N SER A 267 18.24 -4.11 -6.27
CA SER A 267 19.29 -3.93 -7.28
C SER A 267 20.60 -3.34 -6.73
N GLU A 268 20.58 -2.78 -5.54
CA GLU A 268 21.76 -2.21 -4.86
C GLU A 268 22.40 -3.21 -3.88
N ASP A 269 21.71 -4.32 -3.51
CA ASP A 269 22.24 -5.39 -2.63
C ASP A 269 22.71 -6.60 -3.47
N PRO A 270 24.03 -6.84 -3.59
CA PRO A 270 24.55 -7.96 -4.36
C PRO A 270 24.09 -9.34 -3.88
N ASN A 271 23.72 -9.44 -2.59
CA ASN A 271 23.34 -10.69 -1.95
C ASN A 271 21.81 -10.91 -1.94
N TRP A 272 21.02 -9.92 -2.35
CA TRP A 272 19.55 -10.00 -2.23
C TRP A 272 18.97 -11.20 -3.00
N ILE A 273 19.40 -11.40 -4.25
CA ILE A 273 18.94 -12.55 -5.08
C ILE A 273 19.30 -13.87 -4.42
N ASN A 274 20.53 -14.02 -3.89
CA ASN A 274 20.95 -15.26 -3.25
C ASN A 274 20.04 -15.59 -2.07
N LYS A 275 19.79 -14.63 -1.16
CA LYS A 275 18.87 -14.80 -0.04
C LYS A 275 17.47 -15.25 -0.49
N GLN A 276 16.96 -14.68 -1.58
CA GLN A 276 15.65 -15.08 -2.13
C GLN A 276 15.67 -16.50 -2.72
N LEU A 277 16.73 -16.87 -3.44
CA LEU A 277 16.88 -18.21 -4.03
C LEU A 277 17.06 -19.28 -2.94
N ASP A 278 17.89 -19.01 -1.91
CA ASP A 278 18.06 -19.90 -0.77
C ASP A 278 16.72 -20.18 -0.07
N SER A 279 15.89 -19.14 0.12
CA SER A 279 14.54 -19.29 0.67
C SER A 279 13.63 -20.18 -0.20
N LEU A 280 13.81 -20.17 -1.52
CA LEU A 280 13.04 -21.01 -2.46
C LEU A 280 13.52 -22.46 -2.51
N GLU A 281 14.75 -22.77 -2.12
CA GLU A 281 15.25 -24.16 -2.06
C GLU A 281 14.54 -24.98 -0.97
N PHE A 282 14.19 -24.36 0.15
CA PHE A 282 13.45 -25.01 1.25
C PHE A 282 11.99 -25.33 0.90
N ALA A 283 11.39 -24.62 -0.05
CA ALA A 283 10.03 -24.86 -0.51
C ALA A 283 9.99 -24.56 -2.03
N PRO A 284 10.19 -25.57 -2.87
CA PRO A 284 10.12 -25.40 -4.33
C PRO A 284 8.76 -24.84 -4.71
N LEU A 285 8.79 -23.69 -5.38
CA LEU A 285 7.59 -23.05 -5.91
C LEU A 285 7.28 -23.62 -7.29
N ASP A 286 6.05 -24.00 -7.49
CA ASP A 286 5.48 -24.20 -8.82
C ASP A 286 4.36 -23.16 -9.02
N VAL A 287 4.80 -21.93 -9.35
CA VAL A 287 3.89 -20.81 -9.64
C VAL A 287 2.99 -21.16 -10.83
N ASP A 288 3.51 -21.88 -11.81
CA ASP A 288 2.77 -22.26 -13.00
C ASP A 288 1.60 -23.20 -12.65
N THR A 289 1.82 -24.18 -11.76
CA THR A 289 0.75 -25.07 -11.28
C THR A 289 -0.34 -24.28 -10.51
N LEU A 290 0.05 -23.37 -9.59
CA LEU A 290 -0.92 -22.56 -8.85
C LEU A 290 -1.77 -21.68 -9.80
N LEU A 291 -1.17 -21.05 -10.78
CA LEU A 291 -1.87 -20.25 -11.78
C LEU A 291 -2.81 -21.12 -12.64
N GLN A 292 -2.39 -22.33 -12.99
CA GLN A 292 -3.20 -23.30 -13.73
C GLN A 292 -4.44 -23.73 -12.92
N GLU A 293 -4.26 -24.09 -11.66
CA GLU A 293 -5.37 -24.44 -10.77
C GLU A 293 -6.35 -23.28 -10.60
N GLN A 294 -5.85 -22.06 -10.44
CA GLN A 294 -6.68 -20.88 -10.34
C GLN A 294 -7.46 -20.61 -11.63
N ARG A 295 -6.86 -20.90 -12.79
CA ARG A 295 -7.54 -20.81 -14.09
C ARG A 295 -8.71 -21.80 -14.17
N ILE A 296 -8.52 -23.03 -13.73
CA ILE A 296 -9.57 -24.03 -13.67
C ILE A 296 -10.74 -23.55 -12.79
N ARG A 297 -10.43 -22.98 -11.62
CA ARG A 297 -11.46 -22.41 -10.72
C ARG A 297 -12.20 -21.24 -11.37
N TYR A 298 -11.48 -20.38 -12.08
CA TYR A 298 -12.05 -19.23 -12.80
C TYR A 298 -13.02 -19.69 -13.90
N GLU A 299 -12.64 -20.70 -14.70
CA GLU A 299 -13.50 -21.27 -15.74
C GLU A 299 -14.77 -21.92 -15.15
N ALA A 300 -14.65 -22.61 -14.02
CA ALA A 300 -15.79 -23.16 -13.31
C ALA A 300 -16.74 -22.05 -12.85
N ALA A 301 -16.21 -20.97 -12.27
CA ALA A 301 -17.00 -19.81 -11.86
C ALA A 301 -17.68 -19.11 -13.06
N LEU A 302 -17.03 -19.03 -14.22
CA LEU A 302 -17.66 -18.53 -15.45
C LEU A 302 -18.82 -19.40 -15.93
N LYS A 303 -18.69 -20.73 -15.88
CA LYS A 303 -19.78 -21.67 -16.21
C LYS A 303 -20.97 -21.49 -15.28
N ASN A 304 -20.72 -21.34 -13.97
CA ASN A 304 -21.75 -21.04 -12.98
C ASN A 304 -22.45 -19.70 -13.29
N LEU A 305 -21.68 -18.65 -13.58
CA LEU A 305 -22.21 -17.32 -13.95
C LEU A 305 -23.09 -17.40 -15.22
N GLN A 306 -22.66 -18.14 -16.23
CA GLN A 306 -23.42 -18.34 -17.47
C GLN A 306 -24.74 -19.05 -17.21
N LYS A 307 -24.75 -20.09 -16.35
CA LYS A 307 -25.94 -20.83 -15.94
C LYS A 307 -26.92 -19.94 -15.14
N ASN A 308 -26.39 -19.17 -14.19
CA ASN A 308 -27.23 -18.40 -13.25
C ASN A 308 -27.74 -17.08 -13.87
N ALA A 309 -27.00 -16.50 -14.81
CA ALA A 309 -27.31 -15.19 -15.40
C ALA A 309 -27.13 -15.16 -16.93
N PRO A 310 -27.77 -16.05 -17.72
CA PRO A 310 -27.53 -16.18 -19.16
C PRO A 310 -27.77 -14.88 -19.93
N LYS A 311 -28.79 -14.11 -19.55
CA LYS A 311 -29.13 -12.82 -20.19
C LYS A 311 -28.10 -11.71 -19.90
N LYS A 312 -27.40 -11.78 -18.77
CA LYS A 312 -26.40 -10.77 -18.34
C LYS A 312 -24.97 -11.21 -18.64
N TYR A 313 -24.75 -12.48 -18.97
CA TYR A 313 -23.43 -13.10 -19.07
C TYR A 313 -22.44 -12.32 -19.96
N VAL A 314 -22.83 -12.03 -21.20
CA VAL A 314 -21.94 -11.31 -22.15
C VAL A 314 -21.55 -9.92 -21.64
N SER A 315 -22.49 -9.21 -21.02
CA SER A 315 -22.23 -7.89 -20.43
C SER A 315 -21.28 -7.99 -19.22
N LEU A 316 -21.51 -8.96 -18.34
CA LEU A 316 -20.66 -9.20 -17.18
C LEU A 316 -19.26 -9.67 -17.59
N LEU A 317 -19.14 -10.55 -18.59
CA LEU A 317 -17.85 -11.00 -19.11
C LEU A 317 -17.00 -9.84 -19.64
N ARG A 318 -17.60 -8.92 -20.42
CA ARG A 318 -16.91 -7.71 -20.89
C ARG A 318 -16.44 -6.82 -19.73
N ARG A 319 -17.23 -6.74 -18.68
CA ARG A 319 -16.88 -5.95 -17.48
C ARG A 319 -15.76 -6.63 -16.68
N LEU A 320 -15.75 -7.96 -16.59
CA LEU A 320 -14.65 -8.72 -15.97
C LEU A 320 -13.34 -8.52 -16.71
N GLN A 321 -13.34 -8.61 -18.04
CA GLN A 321 -12.16 -8.32 -18.87
C GLN A 321 -11.65 -6.88 -18.66
N LYS A 322 -12.56 -5.93 -18.58
CA LYS A 322 -12.21 -4.53 -18.28
C LYS A 322 -11.63 -4.38 -16.87
N ALA A 323 -12.20 -5.07 -15.87
CA ALA A 323 -11.68 -5.07 -14.50
C ALA A 323 -10.25 -5.63 -14.45
N ALA A 324 -9.99 -6.75 -15.12
CA ALA A 324 -8.66 -7.34 -15.23
C ALA A 324 -7.64 -6.36 -15.87
N LYS A 325 -8.01 -5.69 -16.97
CA LYS A 325 -7.16 -4.66 -17.59
C LYS A 325 -6.85 -3.51 -16.63
N ILE A 326 -7.87 -2.99 -15.91
CA ILE A 326 -7.68 -1.92 -14.93
C ILE A 326 -6.73 -2.36 -13.81
N THR A 327 -6.87 -3.60 -13.31
CA THR A 327 -6.01 -4.16 -12.27
C THR A 327 -4.56 -4.25 -12.73
N ARG A 328 -4.32 -4.77 -13.94
CA ARG A 328 -2.96 -4.81 -14.53
C ARG A 328 -2.35 -3.43 -14.68
N THR A 329 -3.11 -2.49 -15.21
CA THR A 329 -2.64 -1.10 -15.38
C THR A 329 -2.29 -0.44 -14.04
N ARG A 330 -3.08 -0.69 -12.97
CA ARG A 330 -2.79 -0.20 -11.61
C ARG A 330 -1.48 -0.79 -11.08
N GLU A 331 -1.32 -2.11 -11.16
CA GLU A 331 -0.13 -2.79 -10.65
C GLU A 331 1.14 -2.37 -11.41
N ALA A 332 1.06 -2.31 -12.74
CA ALA A 332 2.15 -1.83 -13.57
C ALA A 332 2.48 -0.34 -13.30
N GLY A 333 1.46 0.51 -13.17
CA GLY A 333 1.62 1.93 -12.85
C GLY A 333 2.29 2.14 -11.49
N ARG A 334 1.91 1.35 -10.48
CA ARG A 334 2.59 1.36 -9.17
C ARG A 334 4.04 0.91 -9.29
N SER A 335 4.31 -0.19 -9.98
CA SER A 335 5.66 -0.69 -10.19
C SER A 335 6.57 0.38 -10.82
N GLU A 336 6.09 1.01 -11.88
CA GLU A 336 6.88 2.03 -12.58
C GLU A 336 6.99 3.34 -11.78
N GLY A 337 6.02 3.68 -10.94
CA GLY A 337 6.14 4.78 -9.98
C GLY A 337 7.23 4.54 -8.94
N VAL A 338 7.32 3.31 -8.41
CA VAL A 338 8.39 2.90 -7.48
C VAL A 338 9.77 2.95 -8.18
N ARG A 339 9.84 2.59 -9.46
CA ARG A 339 11.08 2.77 -10.25
C ARG A 339 11.51 4.24 -10.30
N ALA A 340 10.56 5.16 -10.45
CA ALA A 340 10.88 6.60 -10.41
C ALA A 340 11.34 7.08 -9.02
N TYR A 341 10.91 6.44 -7.92
CA TYR A 341 11.45 6.73 -6.58
C TYR A 341 12.93 6.35 -6.44
N SER A 342 13.43 5.35 -7.17
CA SER A 342 14.87 5.05 -7.21
C SER A 342 15.67 6.23 -7.75
N VAL A 343 15.14 6.96 -8.74
CA VAL A 343 15.78 8.19 -9.25
C VAL A 343 15.86 9.28 -8.18
N SER A 344 14.81 9.43 -7.35
CA SER A 344 14.81 10.34 -6.20
C SER A 344 15.90 9.98 -5.17
N ARG A 345 16.02 8.68 -4.87
CA ARG A 345 17.06 8.17 -3.97
C ARG A 345 18.47 8.50 -4.48
N PHE A 346 18.73 8.24 -5.76
CA PHE A 346 20.05 8.54 -6.36
C PHE A 346 20.35 10.04 -6.39
N PHE A 347 19.36 10.88 -6.64
CA PHE A 347 19.51 12.33 -6.50
C PHE A 347 19.94 12.71 -5.08
N ALA A 348 19.28 12.16 -4.04
CA ALA A 348 19.64 12.44 -2.66
C ALA A 348 21.07 11.97 -2.33
N LEU A 349 21.46 10.77 -2.74
CA LEU A 349 22.81 10.24 -2.53
C LEU A 349 23.88 11.09 -3.22
N ARG A 350 23.63 11.51 -4.47
CA ARG A 350 24.56 12.42 -5.17
C ARG A 350 24.68 13.76 -4.48
N ALA A 351 23.58 14.35 -4.05
CA ALA A 351 23.57 15.60 -3.29
C ALA A 351 24.31 15.43 -1.95
N GLY A 352 24.08 14.31 -1.25
CA GLY A 352 24.79 13.98 -0.01
C GLY A 352 26.31 13.91 -0.19
N ALA A 353 26.76 13.19 -1.22
CA ALA A 353 28.19 13.10 -1.55
C ALA A 353 28.81 14.47 -1.86
N LEU A 354 28.12 15.32 -2.64
CA LEU A 354 28.59 16.66 -2.97
C LEU A 354 28.59 17.64 -1.79
N CYS A 355 27.81 17.37 -0.75
CA CYS A 355 27.68 18.19 0.45
C CYS A 355 28.39 17.60 1.67
N GLY A 356 29.05 16.44 1.55
CA GLY A 356 29.76 15.76 2.64
C GLY A 356 28.85 15.18 3.72
N LEU A 357 27.60 14.83 3.38
CA LEU A 357 26.61 14.25 4.29
C LEU A 357 26.33 12.77 4.02
N ASP A 358 26.74 12.26 2.85
CA ASP A 358 26.43 10.89 2.43
C ASP A 358 24.94 10.51 2.70
N ALA A 359 24.70 9.41 3.40
CA ALA A 359 23.34 8.94 3.73
C ALA A 359 22.60 9.84 4.75
N ASP A 360 23.28 10.73 5.46
CA ASP A 360 22.65 11.68 6.39
C ASP A 360 21.75 12.69 5.67
N ILE A 361 21.91 12.82 4.35
CA ILE A 361 21.07 13.63 3.48
C ILE A 361 19.59 13.26 3.57
N PHE A 362 19.24 12.00 3.87
CA PHE A 362 17.85 11.55 4.01
C PHE A 362 17.14 12.13 5.24
N PHE A 363 17.88 12.71 6.19
CA PHE A 363 17.32 13.43 7.33
C PHE A 363 17.04 14.91 7.06
N LEU A 364 17.21 15.34 5.81
CA LEU A 364 16.75 16.63 5.29
C LEU A 364 15.49 16.43 4.43
N GLU A 365 14.59 17.43 4.44
CA GLU A 365 13.48 17.46 3.48
C GLU A 365 14.01 17.76 2.07
N PHE A 366 13.27 17.38 1.04
CA PHE A 366 13.69 17.59 -0.36
C PHE A 366 14.06 19.06 -0.65
N GLU A 367 13.24 20.00 -0.20
CA GLU A 367 13.49 21.43 -0.38
C GLU A 367 14.75 21.92 0.41
N GLU A 368 15.05 21.27 1.52
CA GLU A 368 16.28 21.55 2.30
C GLU A 368 17.53 21.04 1.59
N VAL A 369 17.42 19.86 0.95
CA VAL A 369 18.50 19.32 0.11
C VAL A 369 18.81 20.27 -1.05
N VAL A 370 17.79 20.79 -1.73
CA VAL A 370 17.99 21.75 -2.83
C VAL A 370 18.65 23.02 -2.33
N ARG A 371 18.18 23.59 -1.21
CA ARG A 371 18.82 24.78 -0.60
C ARG A 371 20.27 24.54 -0.15
N LEU A 372 20.59 23.33 0.30
CA LEU A 372 21.95 22.97 0.69
C LEU A 372 22.89 22.90 -0.53
N LEU A 373 22.39 22.49 -1.67
CA LEU A 373 23.14 22.53 -2.93
C LEU A 373 23.44 23.97 -3.38
N GLU A 374 22.55 24.94 -3.09
CA GLU A 374 22.75 26.36 -3.36
C GLU A 374 23.84 26.98 -2.48
N GLY A 375 24.02 26.47 -1.25
CA GLY A 375 25.03 26.93 -0.31
C GLY A 375 24.80 26.42 1.11
N PRO A 376 25.79 26.63 2.01
CA PRO A 376 25.64 26.24 3.41
C PRO A 376 24.43 26.91 4.07
N ASN A 377 23.66 26.12 4.84
CA ASN A 377 22.49 26.61 5.59
C ASN A 377 22.36 25.88 6.93
N ASP A 378 21.55 26.43 7.84
CA ASP A 378 21.39 25.94 9.22
C ASP A 378 20.61 24.64 9.34
N THR A 379 20.00 24.14 8.25
CA THR A 379 19.18 22.91 8.29
C THR A 379 19.98 21.67 8.66
N ILE A 380 21.29 21.65 8.39
CA ILE A 380 22.18 20.55 8.79
C ILE A 380 22.15 20.34 10.32
N ALA A 381 22.02 21.42 11.10
CA ALA A 381 21.95 21.34 12.57
C ALA A 381 20.76 20.52 13.10
N GLN A 382 19.72 20.32 12.28
CA GLN A 382 18.54 19.52 12.66
C GLN A 382 18.74 18.01 12.47
N ILE A 383 19.75 17.57 11.71
CA ILE A 383 19.98 16.15 11.41
C ILE A 383 20.06 15.28 12.68
N PRO A 384 20.84 15.64 13.72
CA PRO A 384 20.94 14.82 14.94
C PRO A 384 19.60 14.62 15.64
N ALA A 385 18.78 15.67 15.78
CA ALA A 385 17.46 15.58 16.41
C ALA A 385 16.53 14.68 15.59
N ARG A 386 16.49 14.83 14.27
CA ARG A 386 15.69 14.02 13.36
C ARG A 386 16.10 12.54 13.34
N LYS A 387 17.41 12.25 13.42
CA LYS A 387 17.91 10.86 13.56
C LYS A 387 17.48 10.26 14.88
N THR A 388 17.53 11.02 15.96
CA THR A 388 17.07 10.58 17.29
C THR A 388 15.57 10.27 17.26
N ALA A 389 14.75 11.14 16.68
CA ALA A 389 13.31 10.93 16.52
C ALA A 389 13.02 9.70 15.66
N TYR A 390 13.69 9.55 14.52
CA TYR A 390 13.54 8.40 13.62
C TYR A 390 13.83 7.08 14.34
N ASN A 391 14.97 6.98 15.02
CA ASN A 391 15.36 5.77 15.76
C ASN A 391 14.41 5.47 16.93
N LYS A 392 13.93 6.49 17.64
CA LYS A 392 12.91 6.39 18.67
C LYS A 392 11.63 5.73 18.13
N PHE A 393 11.14 6.19 16.99
CA PHE A 393 9.90 5.67 16.40
C PHE A 393 10.09 4.31 15.72
N LEU A 394 11.27 4.04 15.17
CA LEU A 394 11.62 2.75 14.59
C LEU A 394 11.60 1.62 15.64
N ALA A 395 11.98 1.91 16.89
CA ALA A 395 11.98 0.96 17.99
C ALA A 395 10.57 0.67 18.55
N LEU A 396 9.55 1.44 18.17
CA LEU A 396 8.19 1.24 18.64
C LEU A 396 7.44 0.18 17.81
N PRO A 397 6.47 -0.53 18.42
CA PRO A 397 5.62 -1.45 17.69
C PRO A 397 4.78 -0.72 16.61
N GLN A 398 4.20 -1.48 15.70
CA GLN A 398 3.31 -0.95 14.67
C GLN A 398 2.12 -0.24 15.32
N TYR A 399 1.86 1.02 14.93
CA TYR A 399 0.79 1.83 15.49
C TYR A 399 -0.60 1.31 15.10
N PRO A 400 -1.67 1.72 15.82
CA PRO A 400 -3.03 1.35 15.47
C PRO A 400 -3.37 1.71 14.02
N THR A 401 -4.18 0.87 13.37
CA THR A 401 -4.63 1.14 11.98
C THR A 401 -5.46 2.40 11.92
N ILE A 402 -6.27 2.66 12.96
CA ILE A 402 -7.12 3.82 13.07
C ILE A 402 -6.78 4.58 14.34
N ILE A 403 -6.63 5.90 14.19
CA ILE A 403 -6.35 6.83 15.28
C ILE A 403 -7.40 7.93 15.25
N LEU A 404 -8.13 8.10 16.35
CA LEU A 404 -9.06 9.19 16.58
C LEU A 404 -8.52 10.14 17.65
N GLY A 405 -8.23 11.36 17.25
CA GLY A 405 -7.69 12.42 18.12
C GLY A 405 -6.17 12.41 18.24
N HIS A 406 -5.67 12.99 19.32
CA HIS A 406 -4.24 13.16 19.56
C HIS A 406 -3.59 11.84 19.97
N PHE A 407 -2.51 11.44 19.31
CA PHE A 407 -1.82 10.17 19.53
C PHE A 407 -0.39 10.39 20.01
N ASP A 408 -0.07 9.80 21.17
CA ASP A 408 1.30 9.67 21.66
C ASP A 408 1.71 8.19 21.56
N PRO A 409 2.61 7.83 20.62
CA PRO A 409 3.00 6.45 20.40
C PRO A 409 3.82 5.86 21.56
N VAL A 410 4.52 6.67 22.34
CA VAL A 410 5.33 6.21 23.47
C VAL A 410 4.42 5.80 24.64
N VAL A 411 3.46 6.66 24.98
CA VAL A 411 2.46 6.38 26.01
C VAL A 411 1.62 5.16 25.60
N TRP A 412 1.17 5.11 24.34
CA TRP A 412 0.42 3.97 23.82
C TRP A 412 1.23 2.66 23.86
N ALA A 413 2.50 2.69 23.48
CA ALA A 413 3.35 1.49 23.46
C ALA A 413 3.63 0.94 24.87
N ALA A 414 3.67 1.79 25.88
CA ALA A 414 3.87 1.43 27.27
C ALA A 414 2.63 0.78 27.92
N ASP A 415 1.44 0.92 27.35
CA ASP A 415 0.23 0.28 27.88
C ASP A 415 0.19 -1.22 27.53
N PRO A 416 0.25 -2.13 28.53
CA PRO A 416 0.17 -3.57 28.27
C PRO A 416 -1.18 -4.03 27.69
N ASN A 417 -2.24 -3.21 27.86
CA ASN A 417 -3.57 -3.47 27.33
C ASN A 417 -3.86 -2.69 26.04
N ARG A 418 -2.85 -2.09 25.42
CA ARG A 418 -3.01 -1.31 24.20
C ARG A 418 -3.71 -2.10 23.10
N ARG A 419 -4.55 -1.40 22.35
CA ARG A 419 -5.15 -1.92 21.13
C ARG A 419 -4.23 -1.63 19.95
N THR A 420 -4.09 -2.60 19.04
CA THR A 420 -3.29 -2.50 17.81
C THR A 420 -4.12 -2.14 16.59
N ASP A 421 -5.44 -2.26 16.69
CA ASP A 421 -6.41 -1.94 15.62
C ASP A 421 -6.85 -0.47 15.67
N ILE A 422 -7.22 0.01 16.86
CA ILE A 422 -7.83 1.32 17.05
C ILE A 422 -7.25 2.01 18.27
N TYR A 423 -6.96 3.30 18.12
CA TYR A 423 -6.73 4.24 19.23
C TYR A 423 -7.82 5.30 19.22
N ASP A 424 -8.55 5.43 20.31
CA ASP A 424 -9.66 6.37 20.46
C ASP A 424 -9.52 7.13 21.77
N THR A 425 -9.19 8.42 21.69
CA THR A 425 -9.08 9.31 22.87
C THR A 425 -10.43 9.55 23.56
N THR A 426 -11.55 9.27 22.89
CA THR A 426 -12.89 9.46 23.46
C THR A 426 -13.38 8.25 24.25
N GLY A 427 -12.71 7.10 24.15
CA GLY A 427 -13.06 5.86 24.83
C GLY A 427 -14.41 5.25 24.45
N ARG A 428 -15.01 5.71 23.33
CA ARG A 428 -16.37 5.29 22.91
C ARG A 428 -16.38 3.92 22.24
N ILE A 429 -15.27 3.50 21.66
CA ILE A 429 -15.19 2.28 20.87
C ILE A 429 -14.80 1.10 21.76
N GLN A 430 -15.78 0.32 22.20
CA GLN A 430 -15.56 -0.83 23.09
C GLN A 430 -15.05 -2.06 22.33
N LYS A 431 -14.21 -2.87 22.99
CA LYS A 431 -13.77 -4.18 22.48
C LYS A 431 -14.96 -5.14 22.36
N ARG A 432 -15.14 -5.77 21.20
CA ARG A 432 -15.91 -7.02 21.07
C ARG A 432 -14.92 -8.17 20.90
N PHE A 433 -14.81 -9.01 21.92
CA PHE A 433 -14.16 -10.31 21.77
C PHE A 433 -15.20 -11.30 21.25
N THR A 434 -14.99 -11.80 20.04
CA THR A 434 -15.77 -12.91 19.49
C THR A 434 -14.86 -14.10 19.26
N SER A 435 -15.39 -15.32 19.40
CA SER A 435 -14.65 -16.56 19.07
C SER A 435 -14.37 -16.67 17.56
N GLN A 436 -15.08 -15.89 16.76
CA GLN A 436 -14.93 -15.82 15.31
C GLN A 436 -14.32 -14.47 14.91
N ILE A 437 -13.22 -14.54 14.15
CA ILE A 437 -12.60 -13.38 13.54
C ILE A 437 -13.27 -13.14 12.18
N LYS A 438 -13.74 -11.93 11.95
CA LYS A 438 -14.34 -11.50 10.68
C LYS A 438 -13.46 -10.49 9.99
N GLY A 439 -13.29 -10.69 8.69
CA GLY A 439 -12.61 -9.77 7.79
C GLY A 439 -13.37 -9.65 6.47
N LEU A 440 -12.65 -9.31 5.43
CA LEU A 440 -13.17 -9.20 4.07
C LEU A 440 -12.71 -10.41 3.25
N PRO A 441 -13.55 -10.95 2.36
CA PRO A 441 -13.15 -11.96 1.39
C PRO A 441 -12.02 -11.46 0.49
N GLY A 442 -10.83 -12.00 0.70
CA GLY A 442 -9.63 -11.66 -0.09
C GLY A 442 -9.45 -12.59 -1.28
N SER A 443 -9.47 -13.90 -1.02
CA SER A 443 -9.38 -14.97 -2.01
C SER A 443 -10.19 -16.17 -1.56
N ALA A 444 -10.97 -16.73 -2.47
CA ALA A 444 -11.89 -17.85 -2.17
C ALA A 444 -11.13 -19.14 -1.85
N GLY A 445 -11.76 -19.99 -1.03
CA GLY A 445 -11.28 -21.29 -0.61
C GLY A 445 -11.45 -21.48 0.89
N GLN A 446 -11.38 -22.75 1.31
CA GLN A 446 -11.46 -23.15 2.72
C GLN A 446 -10.29 -24.04 3.06
N VAL A 447 -9.68 -23.82 4.21
CA VAL A 447 -8.56 -24.63 4.68
C VAL A 447 -8.47 -24.58 6.20
N GLU A 448 -7.99 -25.70 6.79
CA GLU A 448 -7.57 -25.77 8.18
C GLU A 448 -6.05 -25.85 8.26
N GLY A 449 -5.48 -25.18 9.24
CA GLY A 449 -4.02 -25.23 9.46
C GLY A 449 -3.58 -24.56 10.74
N ARG A 450 -2.27 -24.63 11.01
CA ARG A 450 -1.66 -23.97 12.15
C ARG A 450 -1.26 -22.54 11.79
N VAL A 451 -1.54 -21.64 12.70
CA VAL A 451 -1.19 -20.22 12.59
C VAL A 451 0.32 -20.02 12.77
N ARG A 452 0.90 -19.20 11.92
CA ARG A 452 2.22 -18.59 12.10
C ARG A 452 2.07 -17.07 12.02
N ILE A 453 2.30 -16.37 13.13
CA ILE A 453 2.35 -14.90 13.13
C ILE A 453 3.74 -14.49 12.65
N VAL A 454 3.79 -13.61 11.66
CA VAL A 454 5.01 -13.10 11.03
C VAL A 454 4.90 -11.56 10.96
N ASN A 455 5.92 -10.85 11.45
CA ASN A 455 5.90 -9.38 11.53
C ASN A 455 6.64 -8.72 10.38
N SER A 456 7.57 -9.43 9.73
CA SER A 456 8.31 -8.94 8.58
C SER A 456 8.56 -10.05 7.55
N PRO A 457 8.84 -9.72 6.28
CA PRO A 457 9.18 -10.74 5.27
C PRO A 457 10.38 -11.61 5.66
N GLU A 458 11.36 -11.04 6.37
CA GLU A 458 12.58 -11.73 6.81
C GLU A 458 12.26 -12.83 7.85
N GLU A 459 11.29 -12.61 8.74
CA GLU A 459 10.81 -13.62 9.68
C GLU A 459 10.08 -14.78 8.97
N GLY A 460 9.63 -14.56 7.74
CA GLY A 460 8.96 -15.56 6.91
C GLY A 460 9.82 -16.75 6.52
N GLU A 461 11.15 -16.69 6.70
CA GLU A 461 12.06 -17.81 6.47
C GLU A 461 11.70 -19.03 7.38
N GLY A 462 11.23 -18.77 8.60
CA GLY A 462 10.82 -19.81 9.55
C GLY A 462 9.45 -20.45 9.27
N LEU A 463 8.72 -19.99 8.28
CA LEU A 463 7.37 -20.45 7.95
C LEU A 463 7.42 -21.80 7.24
N GLN A 464 6.70 -22.79 7.79
CA GLN A 464 6.64 -24.14 7.23
C GLN A 464 5.56 -24.24 6.14
N PRO A 465 5.76 -25.05 5.10
CA PRO A 465 4.74 -25.32 4.10
C PRO A 465 3.42 -25.79 4.74
N GLY A 466 2.31 -25.20 4.33
CA GLY A 466 0.98 -25.54 4.84
C GLY A 466 0.57 -24.80 6.13
N GLU A 467 1.44 -23.98 6.72
CA GLU A 467 1.01 -23.07 7.80
C GLU A 467 0.15 -21.93 7.27
N ILE A 468 -0.64 -21.34 8.15
CA ILE A 468 -1.48 -20.17 7.85
C ILE A 468 -0.73 -18.92 8.28
N LEU A 469 -0.39 -18.09 7.30
CA LEU A 469 0.26 -16.80 7.54
C LEU A 469 -0.71 -15.82 8.19
N VAL A 470 -0.34 -15.29 9.35
CA VAL A 470 -1.04 -14.18 10.00
C VAL A 470 -0.08 -13.00 10.12
N ALA A 471 -0.43 -11.88 9.52
CA ALA A 471 0.39 -10.67 9.52
C ALA A 471 -0.46 -9.41 9.73
N ALA A 472 0.14 -8.35 10.27
CA ALA A 472 -0.56 -7.07 10.38
C ALA A 472 -0.93 -6.51 9.00
N THR A 473 0.00 -6.58 8.05
CA THR A 473 -0.17 -6.20 6.63
C THR A 473 0.87 -6.92 5.78
N THR A 474 0.65 -7.00 4.48
CA THR A 474 1.65 -7.48 3.54
C THR A 474 1.89 -6.47 2.42
N ASN A 475 3.06 -6.52 1.82
CA ASN A 475 3.43 -5.75 0.64
C ASN A 475 4.20 -6.63 -0.36
N VAL A 476 4.73 -6.03 -1.41
CA VAL A 476 5.39 -6.77 -2.48
C VAL A 476 6.60 -7.60 -2.02
N GLY A 477 7.28 -7.20 -0.94
CA GLY A 477 8.36 -7.98 -0.35
C GLY A 477 7.91 -9.32 0.25
N TRP A 478 6.62 -9.47 0.58
CA TRP A 478 6.04 -10.71 1.09
C TRP A 478 5.66 -11.71 -0.02
N THR A 479 5.66 -11.27 -1.29
CA THR A 479 5.18 -12.10 -2.39
C THR A 479 5.88 -13.47 -2.48
N PRO A 480 7.20 -13.60 -2.21
CA PRO A 480 7.89 -14.90 -2.20
C PRO A 480 7.39 -15.90 -1.16
N ILE A 481 6.71 -15.43 -0.10
CA ILE A 481 6.21 -16.28 0.99
C ILE A 481 4.86 -16.90 0.63
N PHE A 482 4.02 -16.20 -0.14
CA PHE A 482 2.65 -16.61 -0.41
C PHE A 482 2.49 -18.03 -0.92
N PRO A 483 3.26 -18.50 -1.91
CA PRO A 483 3.09 -19.85 -2.44
C PRO A 483 3.40 -21.00 -1.44
N ARG A 484 3.97 -20.67 -0.28
CA ARG A 484 4.33 -21.65 0.77
C ARG A 484 3.21 -21.87 1.78
N VAL A 485 2.25 -20.96 1.86
CA VAL A 485 1.23 -20.95 2.92
C VAL A 485 -0.09 -21.56 2.46
N ALA A 486 -0.80 -22.17 3.39
CA ALA A 486 -2.13 -22.72 3.14
C ALA A 486 -3.20 -21.63 3.04
N ALA A 487 -3.05 -20.54 3.80
CA ALA A 487 -3.94 -19.36 3.76
C ALA A 487 -3.21 -18.11 4.26
N VAL A 488 -3.81 -16.95 3.98
CA VAL A 488 -3.32 -15.64 4.45
C VAL A 488 -4.41 -14.93 5.24
N ILE A 489 -4.06 -14.42 6.42
CA ILE A 489 -4.92 -13.60 7.27
C ILE A 489 -4.18 -12.30 7.56
N THR A 490 -4.84 -11.14 7.32
CA THR A 490 -4.22 -9.85 7.64
C THR A 490 -5.15 -8.96 8.48
N ASP A 491 -4.56 -8.22 9.44
CA ASP A 491 -5.30 -7.22 10.22
C ASP A 491 -5.74 -6.07 9.33
N VAL A 492 -4.84 -5.59 8.49
CA VAL A 492 -5.05 -4.48 7.56
C VAL A 492 -5.18 -5.02 6.15
N GLY A 493 -6.13 -4.48 5.41
CA GLY A 493 -6.33 -4.83 4.01
C GLY A 493 -7.78 -4.65 3.58
N ALA A 494 -7.94 -4.55 2.27
CA ALA A 494 -9.23 -4.46 1.58
C ALA A 494 -9.23 -5.49 0.43
N PRO A 495 -10.35 -5.74 -0.26
CA PRO A 495 -10.40 -6.67 -1.38
C PRO A 495 -9.43 -6.35 -2.53
N LEU A 496 -8.89 -5.13 -2.55
CA LEU A 496 -7.89 -4.64 -3.50
C LEU A 496 -6.50 -4.44 -2.87
N SER A 497 -6.28 -4.94 -1.64
CA SER A 497 -4.96 -4.94 -0.99
C SER A 497 -4.00 -5.92 -1.67
N HIS A 498 -2.70 -5.75 -1.42
CA HIS A 498 -1.66 -6.66 -1.91
C HIS A 498 -1.94 -8.11 -1.50
N ALA A 499 -2.25 -8.36 -0.21
CA ALA A 499 -2.58 -9.69 0.28
C ALA A 499 -3.73 -10.33 -0.52
N ALA A 500 -4.83 -9.60 -0.70
CA ALA A 500 -6.01 -10.10 -1.41
C ALA A 500 -5.73 -10.34 -2.90
N ILE A 501 -4.98 -9.46 -3.55
CA ILE A 501 -4.63 -9.58 -4.98
C ILE A 501 -3.74 -10.80 -5.18
N VAL A 502 -2.60 -10.89 -4.48
CA VAL A 502 -1.63 -11.98 -4.68
C VAL A 502 -2.24 -13.33 -4.30
N ALA A 503 -2.94 -13.42 -3.17
CA ALA A 503 -3.60 -14.65 -2.76
C ALA A 503 -4.64 -15.11 -3.79
N ARG A 504 -5.44 -14.18 -4.34
CA ARG A 504 -6.47 -14.47 -5.35
C ARG A 504 -5.86 -14.96 -6.66
N GLU A 505 -4.77 -14.37 -7.12
CA GLU A 505 -4.08 -14.79 -8.34
C GLU A 505 -3.46 -16.19 -8.17
N LEU A 506 -2.93 -16.50 -6.99
CA LEU A 506 -2.36 -17.81 -6.68
C LEU A 506 -3.40 -18.84 -6.22
N GLY A 507 -4.68 -18.45 -6.05
CA GLY A 507 -5.74 -19.34 -5.57
C GLY A 507 -5.59 -19.76 -4.11
N ILE A 508 -4.84 -19.02 -3.32
CA ILE A 508 -4.63 -19.27 -1.88
C ILE A 508 -5.77 -18.62 -1.10
N PRO A 509 -6.50 -19.32 -0.20
CA PRO A 509 -7.54 -18.72 0.63
C PRO A 509 -7.00 -17.50 1.41
N ALA A 510 -7.77 -16.39 1.44
CA ALA A 510 -7.35 -15.22 2.18
C ALA A 510 -8.50 -14.45 2.82
N VAL A 511 -8.30 -14.05 4.07
CA VAL A 511 -9.18 -13.15 4.82
C VAL A 511 -8.37 -11.91 5.19
N VAL A 512 -8.80 -10.74 4.73
CA VAL A 512 -8.07 -9.47 4.91
C VAL A 512 -8.91 -8.47 5.70
N GLY A 513 -8.24 -7.51 6.36
CA GLY A 513 -8.95 -6.49 7.13
C GLY A 513 -9.65 -7.06 8.38
N CYS A 514 -9.01 -8.01 9.05
CA CYS A 514 -9.52 -8.62 10.29
C CYS A 514 -9.35 -7.72 11.52
N PHE A 515 -8.65 -6.62 11.40
CA PHE A 515 -8.32 -5.61 12.42
C PHE A 515 -7.45 -6.11 13.58
N ASN A 516 -7.66 -7.30 14.10
CA ASN A 516 -7.04 -7.78 15.33
C ASN A 516 -6.61 -9.25 15.29
N ALA A 517 -6.49 -9.86 14.13
CA ALA A 517 -6.12 -11.26 14.01
C ALA A 517 -4.75 -11.55 14.65
N THR A 518 -3.76 -10.67 14.46
CA THR A 518 -2.44 -10.78 15.09
C THR A 518 -2.45 -10.66 16.62
N THR A 519 -3.51 -10.09 17.20
CA THR A 519 -3.68 -9.96 18.66
C THR A 519 -4.48 -11.12 19.25
N VAL A 520 -5.48 -11.61 18.52
CA VAL A 520 -6.40 -12.67 18.97
C VAL A 520 -5.79 -14.05 18.76
N LEU A 521 -5.11 -14.26 17.64
CA LEU A 521 -4.44 -15.52 17.32
C LEU A 521 -3.04 -15.58 17.94
N LYS A 522 -2.56 -16.80 18.15
CA LYS A 522 -1.20 -17.09 18.56
C LYS A 522 -0.57 -18.08 17.58
N THR A 523 0.75 -17.98 17.41
CA THR A 523 1.49 -19.01 16.67
C THR A 523 1.24 -20.37 17.29
N GLY A 524 0.85 -21.35 16.45
CA GLY A 524 0.49 -22.70 16.85
C GLY A 524 -1.02 -22.95 17.01
N ASP A 525 -1.87 -21.92 17.14
CA ASP A 525 -3.33 -22.08 17.11
C ASP A 525 -3.75 -22.82 15.83
N ARG A 526 -4.72 -23.73 15.92
CA ARG A 526 -5.36 -24.36 14.75
C ARG A 526 -6.63 -23.61 14.41
N VAL A 527 -6.74 -23.19 13.16
CA VAL A 527 -7.89 -22.40 12.70
C VAL A 527 -8.47 -22.97 11.40
N HIS A 528 -9.76 -22.71 11.20
CA HIS A 528 -10.44 -22.88 9.92
C HIS A 528 -10.60 -21.50 9.26
N VAL A 529 -10.16 -21.38 8.01
CA VAL A 529 -10.21 -20.15 7.21
C VAL A 529 -11.18 -20.34 6.07
N ASP A 530 -12.20 -19.49 5.98
CA ASP A 530 -13.09 -19.39 4.81
C ASP A 530 -12.84 -18.03 4.12
N GLY A 531 -11.99 -18.05 3.10
CA GLY A 531 -11.65 -16.87 2.33
C GLY A 531 -12.78 -16.34 1.45
N GLY A 532 -13.78 -17.17 1.13
CA GLY A 532 -14.96 -16.79 0.36
C GLY A 532 -15.98 -16.03 1.21
N GLN A 533 -16.10 -16.37 2.49
CA GLN A 533 -16.98 -15.70 3.47
C GLN A 533 -16.26 -14.62 4.27
N GLY A 534 -14.92 -14.60 4.26
CA GLY A 534 -14.12 -13.66 5.06
C GLY A 534 -14.17 -13.98 6.55
N THR A 535 -14.14 -15.25 6.93
CA THR A 535 -14.22 -15.69 8.34
C THR A 535 -13.05 -16.58 8.72
N VAL A 536 -12.62 -16.47 9.98
CA VAL A 536 -11.62 -17.32 10.60
C VAL A 536 -12.18 -17.84 11.93
N GLU A 537 -12.23 -19.14 12.10
CA GLU A 537 -12.73 -19.82 13.30
C GLU A 537 -11.57 -20.53 14.01
N ILE A 538 -11.47 -20.35 15.32
CA ILE A 538 -10.44 -21.01 16.13
C ILE A 538 -10.96 -22.39 16.53
N ILE A 539 -10.29 -23.44 16.04
CA ILE A 539 -10.61 -24.83 16.34
C ILE A 539 -9.94 -25.27 17.64
N GLU A 540 -8.65 -24.91 17.78
CA GLU A 540 -7.82 -25.33 18.91
C GLU A 540 -6.81 -24.24 19.25
N ARG A 541 -6.62 -23.95 20.53
CA ARG A 541 -5.60 -23.01 21.01
C ARG A 541 -4.26 -23.72 21.18
N ALA A 542 -3.19 -23.01 20.85
CA ALA A 542 -1.85 -23.46 21.21
C ALA A 542 -1.70 -23.55 22.74
N THR A 543 -1.17 -24.66 23.21
CA THR A 543 -0.90 -24.91 24.65
C THR A 543 0.25 -24.07 25.16
#